data_4880bd1a29bae31bb2376b4004f35c53
#
_entry.id   4880bd1a29bae31bb2376b4004f35c53
#
_cell.length_a   1.000
_cell.length_b   1.000
_cell.length_c   1.000
_cell.angle_alpha   90.00
_cell.angle_beta   90.00
_cell.angle_gamma   90.00
#
_symmetry.space_group_name_H-M   'P 1'
#
loop_
_entity.id
_entity.type
_entity.pdbx_description
1 polymer ?
#
loop_
_entity_poly.entity_id
_entity_poly.type
_entity_poly.pdbx_seq_one_letter_code
_entity_poly.pdbx_strand_id
1 'polypeptide(L)'
;MAVYLEFEKPIQELQEQLENMKQVKEKSKLKSDDSIKELEQRLIETKKEIYASLSPWQKVQVSRHPERPYTLAYINAITGGDFIELHGDRGVRDDKAMVGGFGSIDGKTFMFVGQQKGINTKMRQYRNFGMANPEGYRKALRLFRLAEKFNKPIVCFIDTPGAFPGLEAEERGQGEAIARNIYEMFNLKVPVI
;
A
#
# COMPACT_ATOMS: atom_id res chain seq x y z
N MET A 1 20.71 0.92 -1.26
CA MET A 1 20.66 1.74 -2.49
C MET A 1 19.22 1.81 -2.91
N ALA A 2 18.72 3.00 -3.23
CA ALA A 2 17.38 3.17 -3.78
C ALA A 2 17.28 2.43 -5.13
N VAL A 3 16.14 1.81 -5.39
CA VAL A 3 15.88 1.15 -6.67
C VAL A 3 15.23 2.15 -7.61
N TYR A 4 15.78 2.33 -8.80
CA TYR A 4 15.23 3.21 -9.82
C TYR A 4 14.74 2.40 -11.02
N LEU A 5 13.59 2.79 -11.56
CA LEU A 5 13.07 2.25 -12.81
C LEU A 5 13.83 2.88 -14.01
N GLU A 6 13.79 2.25 -15.16
CA GLU A 6 14.56 2.71 -16.32
C GLU A 6 14.27 4.16 -16.72
N PHE A 7 13.01 4.57 -16.67
CA PHE A 7 12.59 5.94 -16.98
C PHE A 7 12.92 6.96 -15.86
N GLU A 8 13.36 6.49 -14.69
CA GLU A 8 13.77 7.32 -13.55
C GLU A 8 15.29 7.63 -13.55
N LYS A 9 16.05 7.12 -14.53
CA LYS A 9 17.51 7.40 -14.65
C LYS A 9 17.86 8.88 -14.54
N PRO A 10 17.14 9.83 -15.18
CA PRO A 10 17.46 11.27 -15.02
C PRO A 10 17.28 11.76 -13.57
N ILE A 11 16.34 11.18 -12.84
CA ILE A 11 16.14 11.48 -11.40
C ILE A 11 17.29 10.94 -10.59
N GLN A 12 17.71 9.71 -10.88
CA GLN A 12 18.86 9.06 -10.22
C GLN A 12 20.14 9.89 -10.38
N GLU A 13 20.45 10.28 -11.61
CA GLU A 13 21.65 11.06 -11.92
C GLU A 13 21.69 12.40 -11.15
N LEU A 14 20.56 13.11 -11.11
CA LEU A 14 20.45 14.36 -10.36
C LEU A 14 20.58 14.15 -8.85
N GLN A 15 20.03 13.06 -8.35
CA GLN A 15 20.09 12.72 -6.92
C GLN A 15 21.52 12.35 -6.50
N GLU A 16 22.23 11.58 -7.30
CA GLU A 16 23.65 11.25 -7.08
C GLU A 16 24.54 12.51 -7.12
N GLN A 17 24.29 13.44 -8.07
CA GLN A 17 24.99 14.72 -8.11
C GLN A 17 24.74 15.55 -6.85
N LEU A 18 23.49 15.60 -6.40
CA LEU A 18 23.11 16.34 -5.20
C LEU A 18 23.75 15.76 -3.93
N GLU A 19 23.77 14.42 -3.79
CA GLU A 19 24.41 13.75 -2.67
C GLU A 19 25.93 13.99 -2.66
N ASN A 20 26.57 13.88 -3.81
CA ASN A 20 28.00 14.17 -3.97
C ASN A 20 28.33 15.61 -3.57
N MET A 21 27.53 16.60 -4.04
CA MET A 21 27.74 18.00 -3.66
C MET A 21 27.54 18.25 -2.17
N LYS A 22 26.55 17.62 -1.54
CA LYS A 22 26.33 17.71 -0.09
C LYS A 22 27.52 17.13 0.69
N GLN A 23 28.06 15.98 0.26
CA GLN A 23 29.23 15.38 0.90
C GLN A 23 30.51 16.23 0.75
N VAL A 24 30.72 16.84 -0.43
CA VAL A 24 31.84 17.76 -0.68
C VAL A 24 31.71 19.00 0.21
N LYS A 25 30.52 19.56 0.33
CA LYS A 25 30.24 20.70 1.21
C LYS A 25 30.57 20.40 2.67
N GLU A 26 30.15 19.24 3.20
CA GLU A 26 30.47 18.81 4.57
C GLU A 26 31.98 18.72 4.81
N LYS A 27 32.74 18.22 3.82
CA LYS A 27 34.20 18.03 3.94
C LYS A 27 35.00 19.31 3.77
N SER A 28 34.56 20.24 2.89
CA SER A 28 35.37 21.38 2.45
C SER A 28 34.95 22.72 3.04
N LYS A 29 33.85 22.81 3.81
CA LYS A 29 33.26 24.07 4.35
C LYS A 29 33.04 25.17 3.29
N LEU A 30 32.96 24.83 2.01
CA LEU A 30 32.73 25.77 0.91
C LEU A 30 31.26 26.23 0.88
N LYS A 31 31.04 27.51 0.56
CA LYS A 31 29.72 28.09 0.33
C LYS A 31 29.18 27.62 -1.03
N SER A 32 28.45 26.51 -1.09
CA SER A 32 27.81 26.00 -2.31
C SER A 32 26.28 25.91 -2.16
N ASP A 33 25.70 26.78 -1.31
CA ASP A 33 24.27 26.74 -1.00
C ASP A 33 23.37 27.02 -2.20
N ASP A 34 23.74 27.92 -3.06
CA ASP A 34 22.93 28.30 -4.23
C ASP A 34 22.93 27.19 -5.29
N SER A 35 24.06 26.57 -5.55
CA SER A 35 24.15 25.42 -6.50
C SER A 35 23.38 24.17 -6.00
N ILE A 36 23.38 23.94 -4.67
CA ILE A 36 22.60 22.86 -4.07
C ILE A 36 21.09 23.12 -4.23
N LYS A 37 20.65 24.36 -3.97
CA LYS A 37 19.24 24.75 -4.16
C LYS A 37 18.79 24.64 -5.60
N GLU A 38 19.64 25.04 -6.54
CA GLU A 38 19.37 24.93 -7.99
C GLU A 38 19.19 23.46 -8.41
N LEU A 39 20.07 22.56 -7.94
CA LEU A 39 19.93 21.11 -8.18
C LEU A 39 18.69 20.53 -7.52
N GLU A 40 18.35 20.94 -6.30
CA GLU A 40 17.12 20.52 -5.63
C GLU A 40 15.87 20.94 -6.42
N GLN A 41 15.85 22.18 -6.90
CA GLN A 41 14.76 22.69 -7.72
C GLN A 41 14.64 21.90 -9.04
N ARG A 42 15.76 21.70 -9.74
CA ARG A 42 15.81 20.91 -10.98
C ARG A 42 15.34 19.46 -10.75
N LEU A 43 15.72 18.84 -9.65
CA LEU A 43 15.25 17.50 -9.28
C LEU A 43 13.74 17.46 -9.10
N ILE A 44 13.15 18.46 -8.46
CA ILE A 44 11.69 18.56 -8.29
C ILE A 44 10.98 18.72 -9.64
N GLU A 45 11.49 19.58 -10.51
CA GLU A 45 10.94 19.81 -11.84
C GLU A 45 11.02 18.56 -12.72
N THR A 46 12.19 17.91 -12.77
CA THR A 46 12.38 16.65 -13.51
C THR A 46 11.44 15.55 -13.01
N LYS A 47 11.25 15.41 -11.68
CA LYS A 47 10.26 14.49 -11.13
C LYS A 47 8.85 14.81 -11.62
N LYS A 48 8.44 16.08 -11.56
CA LYS A 48 7.10 16.50 -12.03
C LYS A 48 6.88 16.17 -13.49
N GLU A 49 7.84 16.48 -14.36
CA GLU A 49 7.76 16.22 -15.79
C GLU A 49 7.64 14.72 -16.11
N ILE A 50 8.52 13.91 -15.53
CA ILE A 50 8.52 12.46 -15.76
C ILE A 50 7.21 11.82 -15.28
N TYR A 51 6.78 12.13 -14.04
CA TYR A 51 5.58 11.51 -13.48
C TYR A 51 4.27 12.05 -14.05
N ALA A 52 4.25 13.24 -14.65
CA ALA A 52 3.09 13.76 -15.35
C ALA A 52 2.83 13.07 -16.70
N SER A 53 3.87 12.49 -17.33
CA SER A 53 3.82 11.94 -18.70
C SER A 53 4.00 10.41 -18.75
N LEU A 54 3.77 9.69 -17.64
CA LEU A 54 3.93 8.24 -17.59
C LEU A 54 3.00 7.51 -18.55
N SER A 55 3.56 6.61 -19.35
CA SER A 55 2.78 5.65 -20.15
C SER A 55 1.99 4.69 -19.24
N PRO A 56 0.94 4.01 -19.75
CA PRO A 56 0.20 3.02 -18.97
C PRO A 56 1.10 1.93 -18.38
N TRP A 57 2.10 1.47 -19.14
CA TRP A 57 3.04 0.47 -18.65
C TRP A 57 3.95 1.00 -17.53
N GLN A 58 4.45 2.22 -17.64
CA GLN A 58 5.24 2.87 -16.60
C GLN A 58 4.42 3.03 -15.31
N LYS A 59 3.12 3.36 -15.40
CA LYS A 59 2.23 3.39 -14.21
C LYS A 59 2.14 2.02 -13.54
N VAL A 60 2.06 0.93 -14.32
CA VAL A 60 2.10 -0.44 -13.78
C VAL A 60 3.45 -0.73 -13.10
N GLN A 61 4.56 -0.31 -13.70
CA GLN A 61 5.89 -0.47 -13.09
C GLN A 61 6.01 0.29 -11.76
N VAL A 62 5.56 1.54 -11.70
CA VAL A 62 5.51 2.33 -10.44
C VAL A 62 4.64 1.63 -9.40
N SER A 63 3.47 1.14 -9.78
CA SER A 63 2.58 0.42 -8.86
C SER A 63 3.18 -0.85 -8.26
N ARG A 64 4.18 -1.42 -8.93
CA ARG A 64 4.91 -2.64 -8.53
C ARG A 64 6.31 -2.36 -7.99
N HIS A 65 6.64 -1.09 -7.77
CA HIS A 65 7.97 -0.72 -7.29
C HIS A 65 8.28 -1.43 -5.95
N PRO A 66 9.48 -2.05 -5.80
CA PRO A 66 9.80 -2.86 -4.61
C PRO A 66 9.87 -2.05 -3.31
N GLU A 67 10.17 -0.76 -3.39
CA GLU A 67 10.23 0.14 -2.22
C GLU A 67 8.92 0.89 -1.96
N ARG A 68 7.85 0.58 -2.71
CA ARG A 68 6.55 1.19 -2.48
C ARG A 68 6.00 0.79 -1.12
N PRO A 69 5.44 1.73 -0.33
CA PRO A 69 4.74 1.40 0.90
C PRO A 69 3.56 0.46 0.63
N TYR A 70 3.31 -0.49 1.53
CA TYR A 70 2.17 -1.40 1.48
C TYR A 70 1.06 -0.93 2.43
N THR A 71 -0.08 -1.59 2.42
CA THR A 71 -1.31 -1.22 3.12
C THR A 71 -1.10 -0.83 4.59
N LEU A 72 -0.39 -1.65 5.38
CA LEU A 72 -0.14 -1.33 6.79
C LEU A 72 0.72 -0.07 6.99
N ALA A 73 1.64 0.22 6.07
CA ALA A 73 2.44 1.43 6.13
C ALA A 73 1.56 2.68 5.91
N TYR A 74 0.63 2.62 4.96
CA TYR A 74 -0.34 3.70 4.75
C TYR A 74 -1.27 3.86 5.95
N ILE A 75 -1.84 2.77 6.47
CA ILE A 75 -2.72 2.81 7.64
C ILE A 75 -1.99 3.46 8.82
N ASN A 76 -0.78 2.99 9.15
CA ASN A 76 0.00 3.53 10.26
C ASN A 76 0.36 5.01 10.07
N ALA A 77 0.70 5.43 8.84
CA ALA A 77 1.01 6.82 8.56
C ALA A 77 -0.22 7.74 8.70
N ILE A 78 -1.38 7.30 8.21
CA ILE A 78 -2.62 8.07 8.22
C ILE A 78 -3.19 8.17 9.64
N THR A 79 -3.09 7.08 10.42
CA THR A 79 -3.64 7.02 11.79
C THR A 79 -2.64 7.46 12.87
N GLY A 80 -1.41 7.81 12.50
CA GLY A 80 -0.35 8.08 13.46
C GLY A 80 -0.02 6.88 14.37
N GLY A 81 -0.32 5.66 13.91
CA GLY A 81 -0.16 4.42 14.67
C GLY A 81 -1.37 4.03 15.54
N ASP A 82 -2.42 4.85 15.58
CA ASP A 82 -3.69 4.51 16.28
C ASP A 82 -4.52 3.55 15.40
N PHE A 83 -4.10 2.30 15.37
CA PHE A 83 -4.73 1.23 14.59
C PHE A 83 -4.79 -0.07 15.38
N ILE A 84 -5.99 -0.63 15.49
CA ILE A 84 -6.25 -1.93 16.14
C ILE A 84 -6.60 -2.95 15.06
N GLU A 85 -5.65 -3.82 14.73
CA GLU A 85 -5.86 -4.88 13.75
C GLU A 85 -6.79 -5.97 14.31
N LEU A 86 -7.79 -6.37 13.52
CA LEU A 86 -8.74 -7.43 13.83
C LEU A 86 -8.48 -8.65 12.94
N HIS A 87 -8.46 -9.82 13.56
CA HIS A 87 -8.05 -11.07 12.92
C HIS A 87 -9.20 -12.07 12.75
N GLY A 88 -9.05 -12.94 11.74
CA GLY A 88 -9.90 -14.10 11.51
C GLY A 88 -11.27 -13.79 10.91
N ASP A 89 -11.86 -14.82 10.33
CA ASP A 89 -13.19 -14.80 9.72
C ASP A 89 -14.27 -15.46 10.59
N ARG A 90 -13.89 -16.01 11.75
CA ARG A 90 -14.68 -16.86 12.62
C ARG A 90 -14.92 -18.27 12.05
N GLY A 91 -14.20 -18.62 10.99
CA GLY A 91 -14.27 -19.92 10.33
C GLY A 91 -12.98 -20.73 10.51
N VAL A 92 -12.27 -20.96 9.39
CA VAL A 92 -11.14 -21.92 9.35
C VAL A 92 -9.87 -21.36 9.97
N ARG A 93 -9.43 -20.18 9.52
CA ARG A 93 -8.17 -19.57 9.97
C ARG A 93 -8.13 -18.08 9.67
N ASP A 94 -7.13 -17.38 10.19
CA ASP A 94 -6.85 -16.00 9.80
C ASP A 94 -6.03 -15.94 8.50
N ASP A 95 -6.52 -15.23 7.51
CA ASP A 95 -5.76 -14.95 6.29
C ASP A 95 -4.77 -13.80 6.53
N LYS A 96 -3.49 -14.04 6.21
CA LYS A 96 -2.41 -13.08 6.43
C LYS A 96 -2.24 -12.07 5.29
N ALA A 97 -2.81 -12.36 4.12
CA ALA A 97 -2.80 -11.45 2.98
C ALA A 97 -3.86 -10.34 3.12
N MET A 98 -4.97 -10.59 3.82
CA MET A 98 -5.99 -9.60 4.13
C MET A 98 -5.76 -9.03 5.53
N VAL A 99 -5.60 -7.72 5.64
CA VAL A 99 -5.49 -6.98 6.89
C VAL A 99 -6.66 -6.03 7.06
N GLY A 100 -7.03 -5.73 8.28
CA GLY A 100 -8.04 -4.71 8.55
C GLY A 100 -8.33 -4.55 10.03
N GLY A 101 -8.96 -3.45 10.37
CA GLY A 101 -9.24 -3.07 11.74
C GLY A 101 -9.72 -1.64 11.87
N PHE A 102 -9.92 -1.20 13.09
CA PHE A 102 -10.27 0.18 13.38
C PHE A 102 -9.02 1.04 13.56
N GLY A 103 -9.06 2.25 12.99
CA GLY A 103 -8.05 3.28 13.20
C GLY A 103 -8.70 4.65 13.30
N SER A 104 -7.98 5.61 13.89
CA SER A 104 -8.47 6.98 14.10
C SER A 104 -7.74 7.97 13.20
N ILE A 105 -8.49 8.90 12.61
CA ILE A 105 -7.98 10.07 11.90
C ILE A 105 -8.66 11.29 12.47
N ASP A 106 -7.92 12.22 13.06
CA ASP A 106 -8.44 13.45 13.67
C ASP A 106 -9.62 13.18 14.64
N GLY A 107 -9.48 12.16 15.48
CA GLY A 107 -10.50 11.75 16.46
C GLY A 107 -11.71 11.03 15.89
N LYS A 108 -11.76 10.77 14.58
CA LYS A 108 -12.82 10.02 13.93
C LYS A 108 -12.37 8.59 13.64
N THR A 109 -13.17 7.62 14.03
CA THR A 109 -12.86 6.18 13.80
C THR A 109 -13.32 5.73 12.43
N PHE A 110 -12.43 5.01 11.74
CA PHE A 110 -12.65 4.39 10.43
C PHE A 110 -12.37 2.88 10.52
N MET A 111 -13.01 2.10 9.67
CA MET A 111 -12.63 0.73 9.38
C MET A 111 -11.69 0.74 8.17
N PHE A 112 -10.50 0.18 8.34
CA PHE A 112 -9.54 -0.03 7.26
C PHE A 112 -9.53 -1.51 6.87
N VAL A 113 -9.54 -1.79 5.58
CA VAL A 113 -9.41 -3.15 5.05
C VAL A 113 -8.55 -3.12 3.78
N GLY A 114 -7.64 -4.06 3.62
CA GLY A 114 -6.83 -4.11 2.40
C GLY A 114 -5.93 -5.32 2.31
N GLN A 115 -5.34 -5.51 1.13
CA GLN A 115 -4.36 -6.56 0.92
C GLN A 115 -2.97 -6.06 1.33
N GLN A 116 -2.24 -6.93 2.01
CA GLN A 116 -0.90 -6.68 2.50
C GLN A 116 0.11 -7.61 1.84
N LYS A 117 1.06 -7.02 1.13
CA LYS A 117 2.27 -7.71 0.66
C LYS A 117 3.39 -7.63 1.69
N GLY A 118 4.43 -8.42 1.52
CA GLY A 118 5.61 -8.39 2.37
C GLY A 118 6.76 -7.59 1.77
N ILE A 119 7.52 -6.92 2.62
CA ILE A 119 8.69 -6.11 2.24
C ILE A 119 9.91 -6.94 1.82
N ASN A 120 10.00 -8.19 2.25
CA ASN A 120 11.08 -9.12 1.91
C ASN A 120 10.50 -10.52 1.61
N THR A 121 11.32 -11.44 1.12
CA THR A 121 10.90 -12.77 0.69
C THR A 121 10.15 -13.53 1.78
N LYS A 122 10.65 -13.54 3.02
CA LYS A 122 10.00 -14.20 4.17
C LYS A 122 8.62 -13.62 4.44
N MET A 123 8.51 -12.29 4.46
CA MET A 123 7.21 -11.61 4.68
C MET A 123 6.27 -11.77 3.49
N ARG A 124 6.78 -11.82 2.26
CA ARG A 124 5.97 -12.11 1.08
C ARG A 124 5.35 -13.49 1.15
N GLN A 125 6.11 -14.52 1.52
CA GLN A 125 5.58 -15.87 1.75
C GLN A 125 4.55 -15.89 2.88
N TYR A 126 4.85 -15.27 4.02
CA TYR A 126 3.92 -15.17 5.15
C TYR A 126 2.59 -14.50 4.78
N ARG A 127 2.63 -13.45 3.94
CA ARG A 127 1.47 -12.71 3.44
C ARG A 127 0.90 -13.28 2.14
N ASN A 128 1.29 -14.51 1.77
CA ASN A 128 0.86 -15.16 0.54
C ASN A 128 0.94 -14.23 -0.70
N PHE A 129 1.99 -13.42 -0.79
CA PHE A 129 2.23 -12.42 -1.84
C PHE A 129 1.11 -11.38 -2.02
N GLY A 130 0.26 -11.20 -1.04
CA GLY A 130 -0.93 -10.35 -1.11
C GLY A 130 -2.12 -11.01 -1.81
N MET A 131 -2.06 -12.32 -2.05
CA MET A 131 -3.15 -13.11 -2.63
C MET A 131 -4.00 -13.70 -1.51
N ALA A 132 -5.20 -13.17 -1.32
CA ALA A 132 -6.09 -13.63 -0.26
C ALA A 132 -6.72 -15.00 -0.59
N ASN A 133 -6.82 -15.84 0.42
CA ASN A 133 -7.65 -17.04 0.43
C ASN A 133 -9.12 -16.70 0.74
N PRO A 134 -10.08 -17.65 0.64
CA PRO A 134 -11.48 -17.41 0.97
C PRO A 134 -11.68 -16.79 2.36
N GLU A 135 -10.85 -17.20 3.33
CA GLU A 135 -10.87 -16.67 4.69
C GLU A 135 -10.57 -15.16 4.76
N GLY A 136 -9.73 -14.66 3.85
CA GLY A 136 -9.42 -13.22 3.73
C GLY A 136 -10.63 -12.42 3.27
N TYR A 137 -11.34 -12.89 2.26
CA TYR A 137 -12.57 -12.26 1.78
C TYR A 137 -13.69 -12.30 2.82
N ARG A 138 -13.86 -13.42 3.53
CA ARG A 138 -14.81 -13.54 4.63
C ARG A 138 -14.46 -12.64 5.81
N LYS A 139 -13.16 -12.50 6.13
CA LYS A 139 -12.67 -11.55 7.13
C LYS A 139 -13.00 -10.11 6.71
N ALA A 140 -12.76 -9.73 5.46
CA ALA A 140 -13.13 -8.42 4.95
C ALA A 140 -14.64 -8.15 5.12
N LEU A 141 -15.49 -9.10 4.72
CA LEU A 141 -16.94 -8.98 4.88
C LEU A 141 -17.36 -8.82 6.35
N ARG A 142 -16.74 -9.58 7.24
CA ARG A 142 -16.98 -9.46 8.68
C ARG A 142 -16.64 -8.07 9.20
N LEU A 143 -15.53 -7.50 8.73
CA LEU A 143 -15.09 -6.15 9.11
C LEU A 143 -16.03 -5.07 8.53
N PHE A 144 -16.51 -5.23 7.31
CA PHE A 144 -17.50 -4.33 6.71
C PHE A 144 -18.79 -4.30 7.51
N ARG A 145 -19.33 -5.46 7.88
CA ARG A 145 -20.52 -5.56 8.72
C ARG A 145 -20.31 -4.99 10.13
N LEU A 146 -19.09 -5.14 10.67
CA LEU A 146 -18.73 -4.54 11.95
C LEU A 146 -18.68 -3.02 11.86
N ALA A 147 -18.10 -2.46 10.79
CA ALA A 147 -18.10 -1.03 10.53
C ALA A 147 -19.52 -0.47 10.42
N GLU A 148 -20.38 -1.12 9.65
CA GLU A 148 -21.79 -0.75 9.51
C GLU A 148 -22.50 -0.76 10.86
N LYS A 149 -22.33 -1.82 11.66
CA LYS A 149 -22.93 -1.94 13.00
C LYS A 149 -22.59 -0.75 13.89
N PHE A 150 -21.37 -0.22 13.80
CA PHE A 150 -20.92 0.91 14.58
C PHE A 150 -21.01 2.25 13.84
N ASN A 151 -21.66 2.26 12.68
CA ASN A 151 -21.80 3.44 11.81
C ASN A 151 -20.44 4.13 11.55
N LYS A 152 -19.44 3.34 11.15
CA LYS A 152 -18.09 3.82 10.83
C LYS A 152 -17.82 3.71 9.33
N PRO A 153 -17.26 4.76 8.69
CA PRO A 153 -16.86 4.68 7.29
C PRO A 153 -15.76 3.65 7.08
N ILE A 154 -15.71 3.11 5.86
CA ILE A 154 -14.77 2.07 5.46
C ILE A 154 -13.78 2.66 4.46
N VAL A 155 -12.49 2.39 4.64
CA VAL A 155 -11.43 2.71 3.70
C VAL A 155 -10.78 1.41 3.21
N CYS A 156 -10.83 1.18 1.89
CA CYS A 156 -10.28 -0.01 1.26
C CYS A 156 -8.96 0.30 0.55
N PHE A 157 -7.92 -0.48 0.83
CA PHE A 157 -6.65 -0.45 0.10
C PHE A 157 -6.53 -1.67 -0.78
N ILE A 158 -6.44 -1.45 -2.10
CA ILE A 158 -6.32 -2.52 -3.09
C ILE A 158 -4.86 -2.64 -3.52
N ASP A 159 -4.19 -3.68 -3.02
CA ASP A 159 -2.79 -3.99 -3.36
C ASP A 159 -2.57 -5.50 -3.45
N THR A 160 -3.05 -6.09 -4.54
CA THR A 160 -2.98 -7.53 -4.77
C THR A 160 -2.68 -7.84 -6.24
N PRO A 161 -1.97 -8.94 -6.55
CA PRO A 161 -1.90 -9.48 -7.90
C PRO A 161 -3.17 -10.26 -8.31
N GLY A 162 -4.03 -10.63 -7.34
CA GLY A 162 -5.26 -11.40 -7.53
C GLY A 162 -5.61 -12.24 -6.33
N ALA A 163 -6.67 -13.04 -6.45
CA ALA A 163 -7.03 -14.07 -5.48
C ALA A 163 -6.02 -15.24 -5.54
N PHE A 164 -5.86 -15.96 -4.44
CA PHE A 164 -4.98 -17.14 -4.43
C PHE A 164 -5.58 -18.27 -5.31
N PRO A 165 -4.84 -18.73 -6.35
CA PRO A 165 -5.34 -19.70 -7.32
C PRO A 165 -5.06 -21.15 -6.93
N GLY A 166 -5.06 -21.48 -5.66
CA GLY A 166 -4.74 -22.81 -5.17
C GLY A 166 -5.97 -23.71 -5.05
N LEU A 167 -5.78 -25.03 -5.23
CA LEU A 167 -6.83 -26.03 -5.10
C LEU A 167 -7.56 -25.92 -3.74
N GLU A 168 -6.81 -25.78 -2.67
CA GLU A 168 -7.37 -25.58 -1.32
C GLU A 168 -8.27 -24.33 -1.20
N ALA A 169 -7.99 -23.28 -1.96
CA ALA A 169 -8.82 -22.09 -1.96
C ALA A 169 -10.14 -22.35 -2.71
N GLU A 170 -10.09 -23.06 -3.84
CA GLU A 170 -11.29 -23.45 -4.58
C GLU A 170 -12.18 -24.41 -3.74
N GLU A 171 -11.60 -25.38 -3.08
CA GLU A 171 -12.31 -26.29 -2.17
C GLU A 171 -13.04 -25.56 -1.04
N ARG A 172 -12.48 -24.45 -0.55
CA ARG A 172 -13.10 -23.61 0.48
C ARG A 172 -13.97 -22.48 -0.07
N GLY A 173 -14.27 -22.47 -1.36
CA GLY A 173 -15.22 -21.56 -2.00
C GLY A 173 -14.64 -20.17 -2.29
N GLN A 174 -13.51 -20.10 -3.01
CA GLN A 174 -12.87 -18.84 -3.39
C GLN A 174 -13.82 -17.92 -4.19
N GLY A 175 -14.45 -18.46 -5.23
CA GLY A 175 -15.39 -17.72 -6.07
C GLY A 175 -16.61 -17.22 -5.30
N GLU A 176 -17.18 -18.06 -4.41
CA GLU A 176 -18.31 -17.67 -3.55
C GLU A 176 -17.93 -16.53 -2.61
N ALA A 177 -16.78 -16.64 -1.94
CA ALA A 177 -16.33 -15.63 -0.98
C ALA A 177 -16.11 -14.26 -1.65
N ILE A 178 -15.61 -14.23 -2.88
CA ILE A 178 -15.45 -13.00 -3.67
C ILE A 178 -16.80 -12.44 -4.08
N ALA A 179 -17.65 -13.26 -4.71
CA ALA A 179 -18.97 -12.85 -5.21
C ALA A 179 -19.85 -12.31 -4.07
N ARG A 180 -19.80 -12.95 -2.91
CA ARG A 180 -20.54 -12.53 -1.73
C ARG A 180 -20.06 -11.16 -1.21
N ASN A 181 -18.77 -10.87 -1.23
CA ASN A 181 -18.29 -9.52 -0.89
C ASN A 181 -18.86 -8.45 -1.82
N ILE A 182 -18.87 -8.70 -3.13
CA ILE A 182 -19.43 -7.77 -4.11
C ILE A 182 -20.91 -7.50 -3.80
N TYR A 183 -21.71 -8.54 -3.61
CA TYR A 183 -23.13 -8.42 -3.29
C TYR A 183 -23.39 -7.67 -1.97
N GLU A 184 -22.69 -8.03 -0.92
CA GLU A 184 -22.90 -7.44 0.42
C GLU A 184 -22.41 -5.99 0.49
N MET A 185 -21.35 -5.61 -0.24
CA MET A 185 -20.86 -4.24 -0.27
C MET A 185 -21.89 -3.26 -0.86
N PHE A 186 -22.75 -3.68 -1.80
CA PHE A 186 -23.84 -2.85 -2.32
C PHE A 186 -24.93 -2.56 -1.27
N ASN A 187 -25.02 -3.38 -0.22
CA ASN A 187 -26.05 -3.24 0.82
C ASN A 187 -25.58 -2.41 2.02
N LEU A 188 -24.28 -2.07 2.11
CA LEU A 188 -23.71 -1.30 3.21
C LEU A 188 -24.34 0.10 3.30
N LYS A 189 -24.65 0.51 4.54
CA LYS A 189 -25.27 1.82 4.82
C LYS A 189 -24.25 2.89 5.25
N VAL A 190 -22.96 2.55 5.20
CA VAL A 190 -21.86 3.46 5.54
C VAL A 190 -21.02 3.77 4.30
N PRO A 191 -20.34 4.92 4.23
CA PRO A 191 -19.46 5.25 3.12
C PRO A 191 -18.33 4.21 2.96
N VAL A 192 -18.05 3.82 1.72
CA VAL A 192 -16.93 2.96 1.33
C VAL A 192 -16.07 3.71 0.31
N ILE A 193 -14.79 3.87 0.61
CA ILE A 193 -13.80 4.61 -0.20
C ILE A 193 -12.68 3.66 -0.61
#